data_14a86d00a48c824e0ad5e10216a3e740
#
_entry.id   14a86d00a48c824e0ad5e10216a3e740
#
_cell.length_a   1.000
_cell.length_b   1.000
_cell.length_c   1.000
_cell.angle_alpha   90.00
_cell.angle_beta   90.00
_cell.angle_gamma   90.00
#
_symmetry.space_group_name_H-M   'P 1'
#
loop_
_entity.id
_entity.type
_entity.pdbx_description
1 polymer ?
#
loop_
_entity_poly.entity_id
_entity_poly.type
_entity_poly.pdbx_seq_one_letter_code
_entity_poly.pdbx_strand_id
1 'polypeptide(L)'
;MLANDVVGLMARRGGGLGRIRIAVLVLSITAMLAACGERVQPPLSFALVPLPALPKEVIRLSVAHVVNPRLEKFSDAQLAVLLDAMRTASKVHLGREIEFDRVETFSIDEYFKVIPASRQAWRNSMIYDFKKGKGDRVKLEDAYGLAIDQQTVPARDWAAFAAREIGLEKVDTDRTAWKIRFADVHLQRLALLANLKAADGKPVIDQTPHNEWMFWNSLGEREHTHDVIITNQLVASAEYGAVDIHSALRGGLTSGTTAFAPQARFGTQLWWSTFAFTSNDPVIVEMRGGEKYEPAEAAWLAGIGAAHELGHLLFQYGHPFGVPACVMSPTPMLRFREQSRKLDAGACVAAQSPSMKPGVLRIIRPVYAADLKR
;
A
#
# COMPACT_ATOMS: atom_id res chain seq x y z
N MET A 1 5.36 -27.56 37.46
CA MET A 1 5.56 -28.36 38.69
C MET A 1 4.79 -27.81 39.90
N LEU A 2 3.84 -26.93 39.73
CA LEU A 2 3.04 -26.30 40.82
C LEU A 2 1.52 -26.58 40.72
N ALA A 3 1.07 -27.36 39.74
CA ALA A 3 -0.35 -27.68 39.57
C ALA A 3 -0.80 -29.01 40.25
N ASN A 4 0.12 -29.86 40.63
CA ASN A 4 -0.22 -31.17 41.20
C ASN A 4 -0.38 -31.19 42.72
N ASP A 5 0.10 -30.17 43.43
CA ASP A 5 0.07 -30.17 44.91
C ASP A 5 -1.23 -29.56 45.48
N VAL A 6 -2.02 -28.86 44.69
CA VAL A 6 -3.29 -28.27 45.16
C VAL A 6 -4.46 -29.23 45.14
N VAL A 7 -4.40 -30.30 44.35
CA VAL A 7 -5.50 -31.29 44.23
C VAL A 7 -5.49 -32.31 45.38
N GLY A 8 -4.35 -32.53 46.03
CA GLY A 8 -4.21 -33.49 47.12
C GLY A 8 -4.81 -33.09 48.45
N LEU A 9 -5.03 -31.80 48.70
CA LEU A 9 -5.42 -31.28 50.04
C LEU A 9 -6.90 -31.13 50.27
N MET A 10 -7.73 -31.20 49.22
CA MET A 10 -9.18 -30.95 49.31
C MET A 10 -10.07 -32.23 49.27
N ALA A 11 -9.48 -33.42 49.23
CA ALA A 11 -10.23 -34.68 49.07
C ALA A 11 -10.74 -35.31 50.37
N ARG A 12 -10.59 -34.68 51.53
CA ARG A 12 -10.90 -35.33 52.82
C ARG A 12 -12.07 -34.77 53.65
N ARG A 13 -12.82 -33.79 53.18
CA ARG A 13 -14.06 -33.39 53.91
C ARG A 13 -15.08 -32.78 52.95
N GLY A 14 -16.17 -33.48 52.67
CA GLY A 14 -17.38 -32.82 52.14
C GLY A 14 -18.31 -33.73 51.35
N GLY A 15 -19.51 -33.84 51.82
CA GLY A 15 -20.62 -34.55 51.17
C GLY A 15 -20.98 -34.02 49.78
N GLY A 16 -21.76 -34.79 49.03
CA GLY A 16 -22.02 -34.69 47.60
C GLY A 16 -22.29 -33.31 46.97
N LEU A 17 -22.73 -32.31 47.70
CA LEU A 17 -22.94 -30.90 47.23
C LEU A 17 -21.63 -30.15 46.97
N GLY A 18 -20.55 -30.50 47.69
CA GLY A 18 -19.23 -29.90 47.48
C GLY A 18 -18.57 -30.32 46.15
N ARG A 19 -18.80 -31.58 45.74
CA ARG A 19 -18.23 -32.14 44.50
C ARG A 19 -18.87 -31.52 43.24
N ILE A 20 -20.17 -31.21 43.28
CA ILE A 20 -20.84 -30.54 42.15
C ILE A 20 -20.33 -29.09 41.98
N ARG A 21 -20.12 -28.35 43.09
CA ARG A 21 -19.65 -26.97 43.02
C ARG A 21 -18.18 -26.89 42.53
N ILE A 22 -17.35 -27.85 42.92
CA ILE A 22 -15.95 -27.90 42.44
C ILE A 22 -15.92 -28.28 40.95
N ALA A 23 -16.74 -29.23 40.50
CA ALA A 23 -16.84 -29.61 39.10
C ALA A 23 -17.32 -28.46 38.21
N VAL A 24 -18.32 -27.67 38.68
CA VAL A 24 -18.81 -26.48 37.96
C VAL A 24 -17.74 -25.40 37.92
N LEU A 25 -17.01 -25.17 39.01
CA LEU A 25 -15.92 -24.19 39.05
C LEU A 25 -14.78 -24.57 38.13
N VAL A 26 -14.37 -25.81 38.08
CA VAL A 26 -13.31 -26.32 37.20
C VAL A 26 -13.74 -26.25 35.74
N LEU A 27 -14.99 -26.59 35.41
CA LEU A 27 -15.54 -26.43 34.05
C LEU A 27 -15.61 -24.95 33.64
N SER A 28 -15.96 -24.05 34.56
CA SER A 28 -16.02 -22.62 34.28
C SER A 28 -14.61 -22.02 34.03
N ILE A 29 -13.59 -22.46 34.80
CA ILE A 29 -12.22 -22.03 34.60
C ILE A 29 -11.63 -22.60 33.31
N THR A 30 -11.95 -23.86 32.97
CA THR A 30 -11.51 -24.46 31.70
C THR A 30 -12.18 -23.80 30.49
N ALA A 31 -13.45 -23.43 30.61
CA ALA A 31 -14.15 -22.66 29.58
C ALA A 31 -13.62 -21.24 29.43
N MET A 32 -13.24 -20.56 30.54
CA MET A 32 -12.57 -19.25 30.48
C MET A 32 -11.15 -19.33 29.91
N LEU A 33 -10.39 -20.36 30.22
CA LEU A 33 -9.05 -20.58 29.65
C LEU A 33 -9.12 -20.94 28.15
N ALA A 34 -10.16 -21.67 27.74
CA ALA A 34 -10.41 -21.93 26.33
C ALA A 34 -10.91 -20.70 25.56
N ALA A 35 -11.54 -19.74 26.26
CA ALA A 35 -11.94 -18.46 25.66
C ALA A 35 -10.80 -17.45 25.59
N CYS A 36 -9.75 -17.59 26.40
CA CYS A 36 -8.53 -16.79 26.39
C CYS A 36 -7.41 -17.40 25.50
N GLY A 37 -7.65 -18.56 24.87
CA GLY A 37 -6.78 -19.02 23.79
C GLY A 37 -6.81 -17.96 22.70
N GLU A 38 -5.67 -17.28 22.47
CA GLU A 38 -5.48 -16.48 21.27
C GLU A 38 -6.07 -17.28 20.11
N ARG A 39 -7.11 -16.76 19.50
CA ARG A 39 -7.55 -17.29 18.22
C ARG A 39 -6.37 -17.06 17.29
N VAL A 40 -5.54 -18.08 17.14
CA VAL A 40 -4.56 -18.14 16.07
C VAL A 40 -5.39 -17.92 14.82
N GLN A 41 -5.35 -16.69 14.31
CA GLN A 41 -6.00 -16.42 13.05
C GLN A 41 -5.39 -17.38 12.04
N PRO A 42 -6.20 -18.12 11.29
CA PRO A 42 -5.67 -19.00 10.28
C PRO A 42 -4.74 -18.17 9.39
N PRO A 43 -3.59 -18.72 8.98
CA PRO A 43 -2.67 -18.01 8.11
C PRO A 43 -3.49 -17.49 6.92
N LEU A 44 -3.33 -16.20 6.61
CA LEU A 44 -4.00 -15.56 5.50
C LEU A 44 -3.72 -16.38 4.24
N SER A 45 -4.71 -17.13 3.79
CA SER A 45 -4.61 -17.83 2.53
C SER A 45 -4.77 -16.77 1.43
N PHE A 46 -3.68 -16.48 0.75
CA PHE A 46 -3.71 -15.63 -0.44
C PHE A 46 -4.34 -16.41 -1.58
N ALA A 47 -5.65 -16.33 -1.69
CA ALA A 47 -6.33 -16.84 -2.86
C ALA A 47 -5.98 -15.96 -4.06
N LEU A 48 -5.47 -16.56 -5.12
CA LEU A 48 -5.36 -15.91 -6.42
C LEU A 48 -6.77 -15.48 -6.85
N VAL A 49 -6.93 -14.19 -7.12
CA VAL A 49 -8.18 -13.69 -7.70
C VAL A 49 -8.08 -13.87 -9.20
N PRO A 50 -8.97 -14.67 -9.82
CA PRO A 50 -9.00 -14.76 -11.27
C PRO A 50 -9.37 -13.38 -11.82
N LEU A 51 -8.46 -12.82 -12.63
CA LEU A 51 -8.77 -11.61 -13.38
C LEU A 51 -9.55 -11.96 -14.64
N PRO A 52 -10.41 -11.05 -15.13
CA PRO A 52 -11.00 -11.18 -16.45
C PRO A 52 -9.94 -11.35 -17.51
N ALA A 53 -10.25 -12.11 -18.55
CA ALA A 53 -9.36 -12.25 -19.70
C ALA A 53 -9.12 -10.87 -20.35
N LEU A 54 -7.85 -10.50 -20.51
CA LEU A 54 -7.50 -9.27 -21.20
C LEU A 54 -7.80 -9.36 -22.70
N PRO A 55 -8.25 -8.28 -23.34
CA PRO A 55 -8.36 -8.20 -24.78
C PRO A 55 -7.01 -8.56 -25.44
N LYS A 56 -7.05 -9.27 -26.56
CA LYS A 56 -5.83 -9.64 -27.30
C LYS A 56 -5.18 -8.43 -27.99
N GLU A 57 -6.00 -7.47 -28.36
CA GLU A 57 -5.62 -6.25 -29.07
C GLU A 57 -5.31 -5.11 -28.08
N VAL A 58 -5.73 -3.91 -28.43
CA VAL A 58 -5.54 -2.71 -27.60
C VAL A 58 -6.44 -2.75 -26.38
N ILE A 59 -5.85 -2.54 -25.19
CA ILE A 59 -6.59 -2.45 -23.95
C ILE A 59 -7.03 -1.00 -23.74
N ARG A 60 -8.33 -0.78 -23.67
CA ARG A 60 -8.90 0.57 -23.44
C ARG A 60 -9.13 0.78 -21.96
N LEU A 61 -8.62 1.90 -21.44
CA LEU A 61 -8.68 2.28 -20.02
C LEU A 61 -9.39 3.61 -19.88
N SER A 62 -10.22 3.71 -18.86
CA SER A 62 -10.86 4.96 -18.45
C SER A 62 -10.10 5.61 -17.30
N VAL A 63 -10.04 6.94 -17.28
CA VAL A 63 -9.25 7.74 -16.34
C VAL A 63 -10.14 8.71 -15.58
N ALA A 64 -10.07 8.72 -14.25
CA ALA A 64 -10.52 9.80 -13.40
C ALA A 64 -9.32 10.69 -13.03
N HIS A 65 -9.34 11.96 -13.43
CA HIS A 65 -8.38 12.96 -12.99
C HIS A 65 -8.95 13.71 -11.78
N VAL A 66 -8.50 13.32 -10.59
CA VAL A 66 -9.03 13.83 -9.31
C VAL A 66 -8.14 14.93 -8.76
N VAL A 67 -8.62 16.16 -8.75
CA VAL A 67 -7.83 17.37 -8.48
C VAL A 67 -8.16 17.96 -7.11
N ASN A 68 -7.11 18.15 -6.29
CA ASN A 68 -7.16 19.02 -5.12
C ASN A 68 -6.74 20.44 -5.55
N PRO A 69 -7.65 21.44 -5.47
CA PRO A 69 -7.37 22.80 -5.95
C PRO A 69 -6.34 23.55 -5.10
N ARG A 70 -5.99 23.04 -3.92
CA ARG A 70 -4.98 23.63 -3.02
C ARG A 70 -3.55 23.27 -3.41
N LEU A 71 -3.37 22.28 -4.27
CA LEU A 71 -2.06 21.72 -4.61
C LEU A 71 -1.75 21.96 -6.08
N GLU A 72 -0.46 22.06 -6.39
CA GLU A 72 -0.01 22.17 -7.77
C GLU A 72 -0.48 20.94 -8.57
N LYS A 73 -1.00 21.18 -9.75
CA LYS A 73 -1.52 20.13 -10.64
C LYS A 73 -0.88 20.21 -12.02
N PHE A 74 -0.88 19.12 -12.72
CA PHE A 74 -0.56 19.12 -14.14
C PHE A 74 -1.63 19.90 -14.94
N SER A 75 -1.18 20.67 -15.93
CA SER A 75 -2.06 21.19 -16.97
C SER A 75 -2.58 20.07 -17.86
N ASP A 76 -3.59 20.34 -18.67
CA ASP A 76 -4.14 19.35 -19.61
C ASP A 76 -3.05 18.83 -20.58
N ALA A 77 -2.16 19.72 -21.02
CA ALA A 77 -1.02 19.33 -21.86
C ALA A 77 -0.05 18.39 -21.13
N GLN A 78 0.24 18.66 -19.85
CA GLN A 78 1.08 17.76 -19.03
C GLN A 78 0.38 16.44 -18.71
N LEU A 79 -0.93 16.45 -18.46
CA LEU A 79 -1.71 15.21 -18.31
C LEU A 79 -1.65 14.37 -19.59
N ALA A 80 -1.75 14.99 -20.76
CA ALA A 80 -1.59 14.30 -22.03
C ALA A 80 -0.20 13.67 -22.19
N VAL A 81 0.88 14.37 -21.79
CA VAL A 81 2.25 13.82 -21.77
C VAL A 81 2.35 12.62 -20.80
N LEU A 82 1.75 12.71 -19.61
CA LEU A 82 1.72 11.59 -18.66
C LEU A 82 1.05 10.35 -19.27
N LEU A 83 -0.14 10.51 -19.85
CA LEU A 83 -0.89 9.41 -20.45
C LEU A 83 -0.15 8.81 -21.65
N ASP A 84 0.53 9.64 -22.44
CA ASP A 84 1.35 9.17 -23.56
C ASP A 84 2.57 8.38 -23.09
N ALA A 85 3.24 8.85 -22.04
CA ALA A 85 4.33 8.12 -21.41
C ALA A 85 3.87 6.77 -20.81
N MET A 86 2.69 6.72 -20.19
CA MET A 86 2.08 5.46 -19.73
C MET A 86 1.86 4.48 -20.88
N ARG A 87 1.29 4.94 -22.02
CA ARG A 87 1.08 4.11 -23.21
C ARG A 87 2.40 3.56 -23.74
N THR A 88 3.36 4.44 -23.90
CA THR A 88 4.69 4.09 -24.41
C THR A 88 5.37 3.07 -23.52
N ALA A 89 5.39 3.32 -22.20
CA ALA A 89 6.01 2.40 -21.25
C ALA A 89 5.27 1.05 -21.17
N SER A 90 3.94 1.04 -21.25
CA SER A 90 3.17 -0.21 -21.30
C SER A 90 3.55 -1.04 -22.52
N LYS A 91 3.62 -0.41 -23.69
CA LYS A 91 4.02 -1.10 -24.92
C LYS A 91 5.45 -1.62 -24.86
N VAL A 92 6.39 -0.78 -24.43
CA VAL A 92 7.83 -1.09 -24.43
C VAL A 92 8.21 -2.09 -23.36
N HIS A 93 7.71 -1.91 -22.12
CA HIS A 93 8.17 -2.68 -20.96
C HIS A 93 7.23 -3.80 -20.54
N LEU A 94 5.91 -3.68 -20.82
CA LEU A 94 4.93 -4.70 -20.49
C LEU A 94 4.44 -5.49 -21.71
N GLY A 95 4.85 -5.05 -22.91
CA GLY A 95 4.46 -5.72 -24.18
C GLY A 95 2.97 -5.58 -24.52
N ARG A 96 2.29 -4.54 -24.00
CA ARG A 96 0.85 -4.35 -24.21
C ARG A 96 0.53 -2.94 -24.67
N GLU A 97 -0.26 -2.87 -25.74
CA GLU A 97 -0.83 -1.60 -26.19
C GLU A 97 -2.05 -1.24 -25.38
N ILE A 98 -2.07 0.00 -24.90
CA ILE A 98 -3.20 0.58 -24.18
C ILE A 98 -3.63 1.88 -24.83
N GLU A 99 -4.91 2.22 -24.69
CA GLU A 99 -5.50 3.51 -25.05
C GLU A 99 -6.34 4.02 -23.89
N PHE A 100 -6.45 5.34 -23.77
CA PHE A 100 -7.34 5.97 -22.83
C PHE A 100 -8.56 6.48 -23.58
N ASP A 101 -9.71 5.82 -23.40
CA ASP A 101 -10.95 6.08 -24.14
C ASP A 101 -11.86 7.10 -23.45
N ARG A 102 -11.64 7.34 -22.16
CA ARG A 102 -12.41 8.32 -21.37
C ARG A 102 -11.52 8.93 -20.31
N VAL A 103 -11.41 10.25 -20.32
CA VAL A 103 -10.72 11.02 -19.28
C VAL A 103 -11.71 12.01 -18.69
N GLU A 104 -12.04 11.87 -17.42
CA GLU A 104 -12.99 12.75 -16.72
C GLU A 104 -12.30 13.41 -15.53
N THR A 105 -12.55 14.71 -15.36
CA THR A 105 -11.96 15.49 -14.26
C THR A 105 -12.97 15.72 -13.16
N PHE A 106 -12.54 15.50 -11.93
CA PHE A 106 -13.31 15.70 -10.71
C PHE A 106 -12.53 16.58 -9.74
N SER A 107 -13.21 17.39 -8.95
CA SER A 107 -12.60 17.87 -7.72
C SER A 107 -12.48 16.70 -6.71
N ILE A 108 -11.52 16.81 -5.79
CA ILE A 108 -11.32 15.78 -4.77
C ILE A 108 -12.57 15.61 -3.88
N ASP A 109 -13.28 16.70 -3.61
CA ASP A 109 -14.50 16.69 -2.81
C ASP A 109 -15.65 15.98 -3.52
N GLU A 110 -15.83 16.23 -4.83
CA GLU A 110 -16.81 15.53 -5.65
C GLU A 110 -16.50 14.02 -5.71
N TYR A 111 -15.23 13.68 -5.90
CA TYR A 111 -14.81 12.30 -6.02
C TYR A 111 -15.07 11.50 -4.74
N PHE A 112 -14.83 12.09 -3.57
CA PHE A 112 -15.05 11.41 -2.29
C PHE A 112 -16.46 11.56 -1.71
N LYS A 113 -17.30 12.42 -2.30
CA LYS A 113 -18.65 12.69 -1.81
C LYS A 113 -19.53 11.44 -1.69
N VAL A 114 -19.28 10.43 -2.52
CA VAL A 114 -20.03 9.18 -2.52
C VAL A 114 -19.68 8.25 -1.35
N ILE A 115 -18.55 8.48 -0.68
CA ILE A 115 -18.12 7.63 0.42
C ILE A 115 -18.88 8.00 1.71
N PRO A 116 -19.63 7.08 2.32
CA PRO A 116 -20.37 7.37 3.54
C PRO A 116 -19.49 7.87 4.68
N ALA A 117 -19.93 8.89 5.41
CA ALA A 117 -19.15 9.47 6.51
C ALA A 117 -18.79 8.45 7.61
N SER A 118 -19.68 7.48 7.88
CA SER A 118 -19.41 6.39 8.83
C SER A 118 -18.24 5.51 8.38
N ARG A 119 -18.13 5.23 7.07
CA ARG A 119 -17.03 4.46 6.51
C ARG A 119 -15.72 5.27 6.62
N GLN A 120 -15.76 6.56 6.31
CA GLN A 120 -14.62 7.45 6.47
C GLN A 120 -14.13 7.48 7.91
N ALA A 121 -15.02 7.67 8.88
CA ALA A 121 -14.67 7.73 10.31
C ALA A 121 -14.03 6.43 10.80
N TRP A 122 -14.58 5.29 10.41
CA TRP A 122 -14.02 3.99 10.76
C TRP A 122 -12.60 3.80 10.18
N ARG A 123 -12.40 4.15 8.92
CA ARG A 123 -11.10 4.02 8.27
C ARG A 123 -10.06 4.94 8.91
N ASN A 124 -10.45 6.17 9.21
CA ASN A 124 -9.56 7.12 9.88
C ASN A 124 -9.09 6.63 11.26
N SER A 125 -9.89 5.82 11.95
CA SER A 125 -9.49 5.22 13.22
C SER A 125 -8.37 4.17 13.12
N MET A 126 -8.12 3.66 11.92
CA MET A 126 -7.06 2.68 11.65
C MET A 126 -5.73 3.30 11.24
N ILE A 127 -5.67 4.62 11.12
CA ILE A 127 -4.48 5.34 10.70
C ILE A 127 -3.76 5.91 11.92
N TYR A 128 -2.43 5.86 11.89
CA TYR A 128 -1.61 6.52 12.88
C TYR A 128 -1.88 8.04 12.86
N ASP A 129 -2.36 8.58 13.98
CA ASP A 129 -2.58 10.02 14.13
C ASP A 129 -1.29 10.72 14.51
N PHE A 130 -0.48 11.05 13.54
CA PHE A 130 0.80 11.73 13.76
C PHE A 130 0.65 13.17 14.25
N LYS A 131 -0.51 13.83 14.05
CA LYS A 131 -0.77 15.16 14.63
C LYS A 131 -0.89 15.10 16.14
N LYS A 132 -1.40 14.01 16.68
CA LYS A 132 -1.54 13.80 18.11
C LYS A 132 -0.33 13.10 18.74
N GLY A 133 0.64 12.69 17.91
CA GLY A 133 1.78 11.91 18.39
C GLY A 133 1.38 10.56 19.02
N LYS A 134 0.15 10.10 18.74
CA LYS A 134 -0.39 8.86 19.28
C LYS A 134 -0.44 7.84 18.15
N GLY A 135 0.40 6.86 18.24
CA GLY A 135 0.37 5.70 17.36
C GLY A 135 0.70 4.46 18.18
N ASP A 136 0.17 3.35 17.75
CA ASP A 136 0.55 2.06 18.28
C ASP A 136 1.73 1.53 17.44
N ARG A 137 2.94 1.86 17.90
CA ARG A 137 4.18 1.46 17.27
C ARG A 137 4.27 -0.06 17.11
N VAL A 138 3.82 -0.81 18.12
CA VAL A 138 3.87 -2.28 18.09
C VAL A 138 3.03 -2.81 16.93
N LYS A 139 1.83 -2.28 16.71
CA LYS A 139 0.99 -2.67 15.58
C LYS A 139 1.64 -2.35 14.24
N LEU A 140 2.34 -1.22 14.15
CA LEU A 140 3.08 -0.86 12.94
C LEU A 140 4.26 -1.82 12.70
N GLU A 141 5.01 -2.16 13.75
CA GLU A 141 6.08 -3.16 13.68
C GLU A 141 5.54 -4.53 13.24
N ASP A 142 4.40 -4.96 13.77
CA ASP A 142 3.77 -6.22 13.39
C ASP A 142 3.27 -6.19 11.93
N ALA A 143 2.74 -5.05 11.48
CA ALA A 143 2.39 -4.86 10.08
C ALA A 143 3.61 -4.99 9.16
N TYR A 144 4.77 -4.44 9.55
CA TYR A 144 6.02 -4.64 8.81
C TYR A 144 6.52 -6.09 8.87
N GLY A 145 6.39 -6.74 10.03
CA GLY A 145 6.69 -8.16 10.14
C GLY A 145 5.90 -8.98 9.11
N LEU A 146 4.61 -8.70 8.99
CA LEU A 146 3.75 -9.35 8.01
C LEU A 146 4.16 -9.01 6.57
N ALA A 147 4.48 -7.74 6.28
CA ALA A 147 4.95 -7.32 4.96
C ALA A 147 6.25 -8.02 4.55
N ILE A 148 7.18 -8.23 5.49
CA ILE A 148 8.42 -8.99 5.26
C ILE A 148 8.11 -10.46 4.94
N ASP A 149 7.24 -11.10 5.72
CA ASP A 149 6.87 -12.51 5.53
C ASP A 149 6.18 -12.74 4.18
N GLN A 150 5.54 -11.72 3.65
CA GLN A 150 4.82 -11.80 2.38
C GLN A 150 5.71 -11.57 1.14
N GLN A 151 7.00 -11.25 1.31
CA GLN A 151 7.88 -11.08 0.16
C GLN A 151 8.05 -12.40 -0.60
N THR A 152 7.85 -12.33 -1.91
CA THR A 152 8.03 -13.49 -2.82
C THR A 152 9.43 -13.54 -3.41
N VAL A 153 10.24 -12.51 -3.16
CA VAL A 153 11.65 -12.42 -3.58
C VAL A 153 12.56 -12.87 -2.45
N PRO A 154 13.79 -13.29 -2.76
CA PRO A 154 14.78 -13.64 -1.74
C PRO A 154 14.99 -12.50 -0.72
N ALA A 155 15.11 -12.87 0.55
CA ALA A 155 15.30 -11.89 1.64
C ALA A 155 16.50 -10.97 1.38
N ARG A 156 17.59 -11.49 0.81
CA ARG A 156 18.78 -10.71 0.45
C ARG A 156 18.45 -9.55 -0.50
N ASP A 157 17.57 -9.77 -1.48
CA ASP A 157 17.32 -8.79 -2.54
C ASP A 157 16.49 -7.61 -2.03
N TRP A 158 15.40 -7.84 -1.29
CA TRP A 158 14.64 -6.75 -0.70
C TRP A 158 15.40 -6.06 0.44
N ALA A 159 16.19 -6.82 1.24
CA ALA A 159 17.01 -6.25 2.31
C ALA A 159 18.15 -5.39 1.75
N ALA A 160 18.79 -5.81 0.66
CA ALA A 160 19.80 -4.99 -0.04
C ALA A 160 19.21 -3.68 -0.59
N PHE A 161 18.00 -3.75 -1.15
CA PHE A 161 17.26 -2.55 -1.57
C PHE A 161 17.01 -1.62 -0.38
N ALA A 162 16.43 -2.12 0.70
CA ALA A 162 16.10 -1.35 1.88
C ALA A 162 17.34 -0.75 2.57
N ALA A 163 18.41 -1.53 2.73
CA ALA A 163 19.65 -1.07 3.34
C ALA A 163 20.26 0.12 2.58
N ARG A 164 20.25 0.08 1.25
CA ARG A 164 20.71 1.19 0.41
C ARG A 164 19.86 2.44 0.60
N GLU A 165 18.54 2.29 0.73
CA GLU A 165 17.61 3.42 0.89
C GLU A 165 17.75 4.13 2.25
N ILE A 166 18.24 3.45 3.26
CA ILE A 166 18.48 4.00 4.60
C ILE A 166 19.95 4.15 4.95
N GLY A 167 20.86 3.98 3.96
CA GLY A 167 22.30 4.21 4.12
C GLY A 167 23.01 3.19 5.02
N LEU A 168 22.59 1.92 5.04
CA LEU A 168 23.27 0.86 5.77
C LEU A 168 24.36 0.22 4.92
N GLU A 169 25.54 0.05 5.50
CA GLU A 169 26.67 -0.61 4.83
C GLU A 169 26.49 -2.14 4.71
N LYS A 170 25.79 -2.74 5.66
CA LYS A 170 25.57 -4.18 5.71
C LYS A 170 24.09 -4.52 5.61
N VAL A 171 23.83 -5.55 4.84
CA VAL A 171 22.49 -6.16 4.75
C VAL A 171 22.30 -7.08 5.96
N ASP A 172 21.29 -6.77 6.77
CA ASP A 172 20.80 -7.67 7.79
C ASP A 172 19.62 -8.47 7.22
N THR A 173 19.44 -9.69 7.68
CA THR A 173 18.31 -10.56 7.34
C THR A 173 17.45 -10.89 8.54
N ASP A 174 17.79 -10.39 9.74
CA ASP A 174 16.98 -10.55 10.92
C ASP A 174 15.64 -9.82 10.77
N ARG A 175 14.57 -10.60 10.71
CA ARG A 175 13.20 -10.12 10.57
C ARG A 175 12.81 -9.14 11.69
N THR A 176 13.25 -9.42 12.93
CA THR A 176 12.89 -8.57 14.07
C THR A 176 13.59 -7.22 13.98
N ALA A 177 14.85 -7.19 13.64
CA ALA A 177 15.60 -5.96 13.43
C ALA A 177 14.96 -5.12 12.32
N TRP A 178 14.59 -5.73 11.20
CA TRP A 178 13.99 -5.03 10.06
C TRP A 178 12.61 -4.44 10.37
N LYS A 179 11.71 -5.18 11.04
CA LYS A 179 10.39 -4.63 11.37
C LYS A 179 10.47 -3.38 12.26
N ILE A 180 11.37 -3.37 13.24
CA ILE A 180 11.63 -2.23 14.10
C ILE A 180 12.20 -1.07 13.28
N ARG A 181 13.20 -1.35 12.44
CA ARG A 181 13.86 -0.34 11.60
C ARG A 181 12.89 0.32 10.62
N PHE A 182 12.03 -0.46 9.98
CA PHE A 182 11.02 0.10 9.07
C PHE A 182 10.02 0.99 9.80
N ALA A 183 9.55 0.59 10.97
CA ALA A 183 8.66 1.44 11.77
C ALA A 183 9.34 2.77 12.15
N ASP A 184 10.62 2.75 12.54
CA ASP A 184 11.39 3.95 12.86
C ASP A 184 11.50 4.89 11.67
N VAL A 185 11.97 4.38 10.53
CA VAL A 185 12.16 5.17 9.32
C VAL A 185 10.83 5.72 8.82
N HIS A 186 9.78 4.90 8.83
CA HIS A 186 8.43 5.32 8.46
C HIS A 186 7.99 6.52 9.29
N LEU A 187 8.01 6.40 10.62
CA LEU A 187 7.51 7.43 11.51
C LEU A 187 8.34 8.72 11.44
N GLN A 188 9.67 8.61 11.32
CA GLN A 188 10.55 9.76 11.14
C GLN A 188 10.22 10.53 9.86
N ARG A 189 10.08 9.84 8.74
CA ARG A 189 9.77 10.47 7.45
C ARG A 189 8.33 10.96 7.36
N LEU A 190 7.39 10.23 7.93
CA LEU A 190 6.00 10.68 8.02
C LEU A 190 5.89 12.00 8.79
N ALA A 191 6.67 12.17 9.86
CA ALA A 191 6.73 13.43 10.61
C ALA A 191 7.24 14.60 9.75
N LEU A 192 8.20 14.36 8.84
CA LEU A 192 8.64 15.38 7.88
C LEU A 192 7.52 15.72 6.89
N LEU A 193 6.84 14.73 6.35
CA LEU A 193 5.73 14.93 5.41
C LEU A 193 4.53 15.65 6.05
N ALA A 194 4.31 15.43 7.35
CA ALA A 194 3.25 16.09 8.11
C ALA A 194 3.44 17.62 8.24
N ASN A 195 4.67 18.10 8.06
CA ASN A 195 4.99 19.53 8.12
C ASN A 195 4.88 20.24 6.77
N LEU A 196 4.65 19.51 5.67
CA LEU A 196 4.48 20.10 4.35
C LEU A 196 3.26 21.03 4.33
N LYS A 197 3.43 22.17 3.67
CA LYS A 197 2.37 23.16 3.53
C LYS A 197 2.04 23.40 2.08
N ALA A 198 0.75 23.54 1.79
CA ALA A 198 0.25 24.01 0.52
C ALA A 198 0.50 25.52 0.35
N ALA A 199 0.24 26.06 -0.83
CA ALA A 199 0.43 27.47 -1.13
C ALA A 199 -0.39 28.42 -0.22
N ASP A 200 -1.50 27.92 0.35
CA ASP A 200 -2.34 28.65 1.31
C ASP A 200 -1.80 28.62 2.75
N GLY A 201 -0.60 28.04 2.97
CA GLY A 201 0.06 27.91 4.27
C GLY A 201 -0.52 26.83 5.19
N LYS A 202 -1.57 26.14 4.81
CA LYS A 202 -2.16 25.04 5.58
C LYS A 202 -1.43 23.73 5.31
N PRO A 203 -1.49 22.75 6.23
CA PRO A 203 -0.89 21.43 6.01
C PRO A 203 -1.40 20.80 4.69
N VAL A 204 -0.50 20.16 3.96
CA VAL A 204 -0.84 19.37 2.77
C VAL A 204 -1.59 18.11 3.18
N ILE A 205 -1.11 17.43 4.23
CA ILE A 205 -1.79 16.30 4.81
C ILE A 205 -2.85 16.81 5.76
N ASP A 206 -4.10 16.75 5.36
CA ASP A 206 -5.25 16.94 6.22
C ASP A 206 -5.85 15.57 6.53
N GLN A 207 -6.49 15.40 7.70
CA GLN A 207 -6.88 14.07 8.21
C GLN A 207 -7.88 13.32 7.33
N THR A 208 -8.63 14.04 6.56
CA THR A 208 -9.65 13.51 5.65
C THR A 208 -9.64 14.35 4.40
N PRO A 209 -9.94 13.86 3.35
CA PRO A 209 -9.92 12.60 2.64
C PRO A 209 -8.57 12.33 1.97
N HIS A 210 -7.47 12.71 2.60
CA HIS A 210 -6.17 12.90 1.94
C HIS A 210 -5.14 11.82 2.28
N ASN A 211 -5.58 10.69 2.79
CA ASN A 211 -4.74 9.54 3.01
C ASN A 211 -5.04 8.43 1.99
N GLU A 212 -4.17 7.46 1.92
CA GLU A 212 -4.28 6.33 1.01
C GLU A 212 -5.63 5.60 1.15
N TRP A 213 -6.15 5.48 2.38
CA TRP A 213 -7.40 4.80 2.65
C TRP A 213 -8.62 5.45 1.98
N MET A 214 -8.60 6.75 1.78
CA MET A 214 -9.71 7.41 1.10
C MET A 214 -9.78 6.99 -0.37
N PHE A 215 -8.63 6.85 -1.04
CA PHE A 215 -8.59 6.28 -2.38
C PHE A 215 -9.02 4.82 -2.38
N TRP A 216 -8.54 4.03 -1.43
CA TRP A 216 -8.99 2.65 -1.27
C TRP A 216 -10.50 2.54 -1.03
N ASN A 217 -11.10 3.47 -0.27
CA ASN A 217 -12.53 3.49 -0.03
C ASN A 217 -13.33 3.81 -1.30
N SER A 218 -12.77 4.57 -2.24
CA SER A 218 -13.42 4.86 -3.51
C SER A 218 -13.38 3.68 -4.49
N LEU A 219 -12.48 2.71 -4.25
CA LEU A 219 -12.38 1.53 -5.10
C LEU A 219 -13.61 0.65 -4.91
N GLY A 220 -14.22 0.29 -6.03
CA GLY A 220 -15.41 -0.55 -6.03
C GLY A 220 -16.72 0.16 -5.70
N GLU A 221 -16.73 1.48 -5.47
CA GLU A 221 -17.96 2.25 -5.49
C GLU A 221 -18.54 2.27 -6.92
N ARG A 222 -19.85 2.09 -7.05
CA ARG A 222 -20.47 1.92 -8.36
C ARG A 222 -20.36 3.15 -9.25
N GLU A 223 -20.29 4.32 -8.64
CA GLU A 223 -20.12 5.61 -9.32
C GLU A 223 -18.69 5.81 -9.83
N HIS A 224 -17.72 5.05 -9.33
CA HIS A 224 -16.30 5.16 -9.64
C HIS A 224 -15.80 3.92 -10.37
N THR A 225 -16.18 3.82 -11.65
CA THR A 225 -15.84 2.68 -12.50
C THR A 225 -14.61 2.93 -13.39
N HIS A 226 -13.84 4.00 -13.12
CA HIS A 226 -12.61 4.27 -13.85
C HIS A 226 -11.53 3.24 -13.50
N ASP A 227 -10.78 2.84 -14.50
CA ASP A 227 -9.72 1.86 -14.34
C ASP A 227 -8.49 2.49 -13.67
N VAL A 228 -8.23 3.76 -14.00
CA VAL A 228 -7.07 4.54 -13.56
C VAL A 228 -7.55 5.83 -12.88
N ILE A 229 -7.04 6.11 -11.70
CA ILE A 229 -7.30 7.34 -10.96
C ILE A 229 -5.99 8.11 -10.87
N ILE A 230 -5.92 9.30 -11.45
CA ILE A 230 -4.76 10.21 -11.37
C ILE A 230 -5.13 11.36 -10.45
N THR A 231 -4.28 11.66 -9.47
CA THR A 231 -4.52 12.77 -8.53
C THR A 231 -3.25 13.58 -8.29
N ASN A 232 -3.41 14.86 -7.93
CA ASN A 232 -2.32 15.69 -7.43
C ASN A 232 -2.20 15.68 -5.90
N GLN A 233 -3.01 14.87 -5.20
CA GLN A 233 -2.98 14.77 -3.74
C GLN A 233 -1.73 14.06 -3.26
N LEU A 234 -1.07 14.62 -2.22
CA LEU A 234 -0.11 13.86 -1.44
C LEU A 234 -0.84 12.75 -0.69
N VAL A 235 -0.39 11.53 -0.87
CA VAL A 235 -0.89 10.39 -0.13
C VAL A 235 0.24 9.85 0.73
N ALA A 236 0.11 9.99 2.04
CA ALA A 236 1.08 9.49 3.00
C ALA A 236 0.37 9.10 4.30
N SER A 237 0.60 7.88 4.75
CA SER A 237 -0.04 7.37 5.97
C SER A 237 0.76 6.25 6.60
N ALA A 238 0.58 6.04 7.91
CA ALA A 238 0.97 4.83 8.60
C ALA A 238 -0.29 4.06 8.98
N GLU A 239 -0.55 2.99 8.28
CA GLU A 239 -1.72 2.17 8.49
C GLU A 239 -1.35 0.84 9.15
N TYR A 240 -2.06 0.50 10.21
CA TYR A 240 -1.78 -0.68 11.01
C TYR A 240 -2.07 -2.01 10.33
N GLY A 241 -1.96 -2.13 9.10
CA GLY A 241 -2.24 -3.40 8.49
C GLY A 241 -1.99 -3.45 6.99
N ALA A 242 -1.55 -2.37 6.33
CA ALA A 242 -1.13 -2.38 4.94
C ALA A 242 0.06 -1.46 4.74
N VAL A 243 1.19 -1.96 5.07
CA VAL A 243 2.44 -1.30 4.77
C VAL A 243 3.18 -2.11 3.72
N ASP A 244 3.80 -1.41 2.80
CA ASP A 244 4.75 -2.01 1.87
C ASP A 244 6.17 -1.56 2.25
N ILE A 245 7.17 -2.42 2.03
CA ILE A 245 8.55 -2.14 2.39
C ILE A 245 9.04 -0.85 1.74
N HIS A 246 8.79 -0.65 0.47
CA HIS A 246 9.25 0.56 -0.21
C HIS A 246 8.46 1.82 0.17
N SER A 247 7.18 1.71 0.50
CA SER A 247 6.39 2.81 1.07
C SER A 247 6.89 3.22 2.45
N ALA A 248 7.27 2.24 3.28
CA ALA A 248 7.87 2.48 4.59
C ALA A 248 9.06 3.43 4.52
N LEU A 249 9.95 3.16 3.57
CA LEU A 249 11.17 3.94 3.37
C LEU A 249 10.88 5.39 2.95
N ARG A 250 9.68 5.69 2.49
CA ARG A 250 9.20 7.03 2.10
C ARG A 250 8.34 7.70 3.17
N GLY A 251 8.23 7.13 4.38
CA GLY A 251 7.35 7.68 5.42
C GLY A 251 5.87 7.49 5.11
N GLY A 252 5.53 6.36 4.48
CA GLY A 252 4.18 6.07 4.04
C GLY A 252 3.73 6.84 2.80
N LEU A 253 4.62 7.64 2.19
CA LEU A 253 4.32 8.30 0.93
C LEU A 253 4.20 7.25 -0.17
N THR A 254 3.04 7.20 -0.78
CA THR A 254 2.72 6.29 -1.87
C THR A 254 2.47 7.10 -3.13
N SER A 255 3.22 6.84 -4.19
CA SER A 255 2.99 7.49 -5.49
C SER A 255 1.85 6.82 -6.24
N GLY A 256 1.66 5.52 -6.05
CA GLY A 256 0.57 4.77 -6.65
C GLY A 256 0.32 3.46 -5.95
N THR A 257 -0.81 2.87 -6.21
CA THR A 257 -1.17 1.52 -5.78
C THR A 257 -2.23 0.94 -6.69
N THR A 258 -2.23 -0.37 -6.79
CA THR A 258 -3.26 -1.14 -7.48
C THR A 258 -3.98 -2.04 -6.48
N ALA A 259 -5.30 -2.02 -6.52
CA ALA A 259 -6.14 -2.78 -5.61
C ALA A 259 -7.17 -3.63 -6.33
N PHE A 260 -7.56 -4.72 -5.67
CA PHE A 260 -8.70 -5.51 -6.07
C PHE A 260 -9.99 -4.71 -5.95
N ALA A 261 -10.73 -4.64 -7.04
CA ALA A 261 -12.01 -3.95 -7.15
C ALA A 261 -12.94 -4.80 -8.04
N PRO A 262 -13.70 -5.73 -7.45
CA PRO A 262 -14.47 -6.71 -8.22
C PRO A 262 -15.55 -6.10 -9.12
N GLN A 263 -15.94 -4.85 -8.86
CA GLN A 263 -16.89 -4.09 -9.67
C GLN A 263 -16.21 -3.39 -10.88
N ALA A 264 -14.89 -3.26 -10.86
CA ALA A 264 -14.15 -2.67 -11.95
C ALA A 264 -14.05 -3.64 -13.13
N ARG A 265 -13.93 -3.08 -14.34
CA ARG A 265 -13.89 -3.83 -15.61
C ARG A 265 -12.80 -4.92 -15.64
N PHE A 266 -11.65 -4.64 -15.02
CA PHE A 266 -10.54 -5.59 -14.95
C PHE A 266 -10.42 -6.31 -13.61
N GLY A 267 -11.40 -6.17 -12.71
CA GLY A 267 -11.35 -6.72 -11.36
C GLY A 267 -10.36 -6.01 -10.43
N THR A 268 -9.70 -4.98 -10.93
CA THR A 268 -8.72 -4.15 -10.25
C THR A 268 -8.86 -2.69 -10.67
N GLN A 269 -8.41 -1.79 -9.83
CA GLN A 269 -8.27 -0.35 -10.12
C GLN A 269 -6.92 0.13 -9.62
N LEU A 270 -6.33 1.10 -10.30
CA LEU A 270 -5.12 1.77 -9.82
C LEU A 270 -5.39 3.24 -9.53
N TRP A 271 -4.68 3.80 -8.56
CA TRP A 271 -4.54 5.23 -8.43
C TRP A 271 -3.06 5.63 -8.45
N TRP A 272 -2.82 6.84 -8.95
CA TRP A 272 -1.49 7.42 -9.09
C TRP A 272 -1.48 8.87 -8.66
N SER A 273 -0.56 9.23 -7.75
CA SER A 273 -0.35 10.60 -7.30
C SER A 273 0.76 11.28 -8.08
N THR A 274 0.46 12.46 -8.61
CA THR A 274 1.45 13.31 -9.27
C THR A 274 2.19 14.23 -8.30
N PHE A 275 1.82 14.27 -7.02
CA PHE A 275 2.41 15.15 -6.01
C PHE A 275 3.93 15.03 -5.93
N ALA A 276 4.45 13.80 -5.95
CA ALA A 276 5.89 13.55 -5.91
C ALA A 276 6.65 14.13 -7.13
N PHE A 277 5.97 14.55 -8.17
CA PHE A 277 6.55 15.10 -9.39
C PHE A 277 6.38 16.61 -9.50
N THR A 278 5.28 17.16 -8.99
CA THR A 278 4.97 18.60 -9.07
C THR A 278 5.53 19.40 -7.91
N SER A 279 5.57 18.83 -6.69
CA SER A 279 6.01 19.56 -5.50
C SER A 279 7.49 19.91 -5.55
N ASN A 280 7.82 21.18 -5.30
CA ASN A 280 9.18 21.67 -5.11
C ASN A 280 9.53 21.92 -3.64
N ASP A 281 8.77 21.37 -2.70
CA ASP A 281 9.10 21.41 -1.28
C ASP A 281 10.48 20.74 -1.04
N PRO A 282 11.35 21.34 -0.21
CA PRO A 282 12.69 20.82 0.06
C PRO A 282 12.71 19.35 0.50
N VAL A 283 11.74 18.89 1.29
CA VAL A 283 11.64 17.50 1.72
C VAL A 283 11.42 16.57 0.52
N ILE A 284 10.53 16.94 -0.40
CA ILE A 284 10.26 16.14 -1.59
C ILE A 284 11.45 16.17 -2.55
N VAL A 285 12.08 17.32 -2.70
CA VAL A 285 13.30 17.46 -3.53
C VAL A 285 14.44 16.61 -2.97
N GLU A 286 14.64 16.60 -1.66
CA GLU A 286 15.62 15.71 -1.01
C GLU A 286 15.32 14.24 -1.28
N MET A 287 14.06 13.82 -1.16
CA MET A 287 13.64 12.45 -1.47
C MET A 287 13.85 12.07 -2.95
N ARG A 288 13.91 13.05 -3.85
CA ARG A 288 14.30 12.87 -5.27
C ARG A 288 15.82 12.79 -5.48
N GLY A 289 16.63 12.92 -4.43
CA GLY A 289 18.09 13.03 -4.53
C GLY A 289 18.57 14.44 -4.89
N GLY A 290 17.82 15.47 -4.51
CA GLY A 290 18.13 16.87 -4.79
C GLY A 290 17.64 17.39 -6.16
N GLU A 291 16.96 16.56 -6.92
CA GLU A 291 16.54 16.88 -8.28
C GLU A 291 15.22 17.67 -8.32
N LYS A 292 15.22 18.74 -9.10
CA LYS A 292 13.98 19.43 -9.54
C LYS A 292 13.66 18.98 -10.96
N TYR A 293 12.39 18.81 -11.23
CA TYR A 293 11.92 18.39 -12.55
C TYR A 293 11.33 19.60 -13.29
N GLU A 294 11.68 19.70 -14.57
CA GLU A 294 10.97 20.61 -15.47
C GLU A 294 9.54 20.07 -15.73
N PRO A 295 8.56 20.94 -15.95
CA PRO A 295 7.16 20.54 -16.01
C PRO A 295 6.84 19.40 -16.98
N ALA A 296 7.41 19.44 -18.19
CA ALA A 296 7.20 18.37 -19.17
C ALA A 296 7.89 17.06 -18.76
N GLU A 297 9.09 17.15 -18.18
CA GLU A 297 9.81 15.99 -17.64
C GLU A 297 9.07 15.39 -16.46
N ALA A 298 8.55 16.19 -15.55
CA ALA A 298 7.74 15.74 -14.42
C ALA A 298 6.55 14.88 -14.88
N ALA A 299 5.86 15.35 -15.92
CA ALA A 299 4.72 14.64 -16.49
C ALA A 299 5.15 13.31 -17.15
N TRP A 300 6.25 13.33 -17.91
CA TRP A 300 6.79 12.13 -18.54
C TRP A 300 7.24 11.09 -17.50
N LEU A 301 7.99 11.51 -16.48
CA LEU A 301 8.43 10.64 -15.40
C LEU A 301 7.25 10.07 -14.60
N ALA A 302 6.22 10.89 -14.37
CA ALA A 302 5.00 10.43 -13.71
C ALA A 302 4.30 9.33 -14.53
N GLY A 303 4.26 9.47 -15.86
CA GLY A 303 3.69 8.44 -16.74
C GLY A 303 4.50 7.14 -16.76
N ILE A 304 5.83 7.22 -16.80
CA ILE A 304 6.70 6.04 -16.69
C ILE A 304 6.49 5.35 -15.33
N GLY A 305 6.43 6.12 -14.24
CA GLY A 305 6.15 5.57 -12.91
C GLY A 305 4.76 4.93 -12.83
N ALA A 306 3.74 5.56 -13.41
CA ALA A 306 2.39 5.00 -13.43
C ALA A 306 2.27 3.70 -14.25
N ALA A 307 3.14 3.48 -15.23
CA ALA A 307 3.19 2.22 -15.97
C ALA A 307 3.59 1.01 -15.09
N HIS A 308 4.29 1.23 -13.98
CA HIS A 308 4.50 0.21 -12.95
C HIS A 308 3.16 -0.31 -12.41
N GLU A 309 2.25 0.59 -12.08
CA GLU A 309 0.92 0.21 -11.58
C GLU A 309 0.07 -0.50 -12.64
N LEU A 310 0.29 -0.21 -13.92
CA LEU A 310 -0.35 -0.97 -15.01
C LEU A 310 0.09 -2.44 -15.02
N GLY A 311 1.31 -2.72 -14.66
CA GLY A 311 1.79 -4.10 -14.51
C GLY A 311 1.06 -4.85 -13.42
N HIS A 312 0.75 -4.18 -12.31
CA HIS A 312 -0.10 -4.74 -11.27
C HIS A 312 -1.55 -4.88 -11.74
N LEU A 313 -2.09 -3.83 -12.36
CA LEU A 313 -3.47 -3.77 -12.83
C LEU A 313 -3.80 -4.88 -13.84
N LEU A 314 -2.98 -5.02 -14.86
CA LEU A 314 -3.26 -5.87 -16.01
C LEU A 314 -2.76 -7.30 -15.85
N PHE A 315 -1.64 -7.50 -15.13
CA PHE A 315 -0.94 -8.77 -15.08
C PHE A 315 -0.74 -9.33 -13.68
N GLN A 316 -1.12 -8.57 -12.64
CA GLN A 316 -0.85 -8.92 -11.24
C GLN A 316 0.64 -9.18 -10.96
N TYR A 317 1.52 -8.45 -11.62
CA TYR A 317 2.95 -8.55 -11.36
C TYR A 317 3.30 -8.02 -9.97
N GLY A 318 4.26 -8.66 -9.31
CA GLY A 318 4.86 -8.18 -8.07
C GLY A 318 6.12 -7.34 -8.31
N HIS A 319 6.88 -7.11 -7.24
CA HIS A 319 8.09 -6.28 -7.26
C HIS A 319 9.37 -7.14 -7.36
N PRO A 320 10.13 -7.09 -8.46
CA PRO A 320 11.45 -7.72 -8.55
C PRO A 320 12.53 -6.79 -7.97
N PHE A 321 12.74 -6.79 -6.66
CA PHE A 321 13.71 -5.89 -6.00
C PHE A 321 15.14 -5.97 -6.56
N GLY A 322 15.56 -7.09 -7.08
CA GLY A 322 16.92 -7.29 -7.60
C GLY A 322 17.12 -6.89 -9.08
N VAL A 323 16.12 -6.32 -9.75
CA VAL A 323 16.14 -6.05 -11.20
C VAL A 323 15.81 -4.59 -11.51
N PRO A 324 16.71 -3.66 -11.24
CA PRO A 324 16.44 -2.21 -11.36
C PRO A 324 16.11 -1.76 -12.79
N ALA A 325 16.43 -2.55 -13.81
CA ALA A 325 16.09 -2.26 -15.20
C ALA A 325 14.64 -2.61 -15.56
N CYS A 326 13.92 -3.35 -14.70
CA CYS A 326 12.51 -3.70 -14.92
C CYS A 326 11.60 -2.57 -14.40
N VAL A 327 10.60 -2.17 -15.18
CA VAL A 327 9.62 -1.15 -14.78
C VAL A 327 8.85 -1.55 -13.52
N MET A 328 8.73 -2.85 -13.23
CA MET A 328 8.09 -3.36 -12.02
C MET A 328 8.97 -3.29 -10.77
N SER A 329 10.24 -2.90 -10.87
CA SER A 329 11.09 -2.69 -9.69
C SER A 329 10.64 -1.46 -8.91
N PRO A 330 10.63 -1.53 -7.58
CA PRO A 330 10.33 -0.36 -6.75
C PRO A 330 11.34 0.75 -7.04
N THR A 331 10.83 1.96 -7.27
CA THR A 331 11.69 3.13 -7.46
C THR A 331 12.40 3.46 -6.15
N PRO A 332 13.75 3.59 -6.14
CA PRO A 332 14.49 4.01 -4.96
C PRO A 332 14.04 5.40 -4.51
N MET A 333 13.52 5.53 -3.31
CA MET A 333 12.89 6.76 -2.82
C MET A 333 11.92 7.35 -3.87
N LEU A 334 12.10 8.63 -4.22
CA LEU A 334 11.40 9.31 -5.32
C LEU A 334 12.31 9.57 -6.53
N ARG A 335 13.41 8.81 -6.69
CA ARG A 335 14.41 9.02 -7.73
C ARG A 335 13.95 8.46 -9.09
N PHE A 336 12.82 8.95 -9.57
CA PHE A 336 12.20 8.49 -10.82
C PHE A 336 13.08 8.73 -12.05
N ARG A 337 13.83 9.86 -12.09
CA ARG A 337 14.77 10.14 -13.19
C ARG A 337 15.91 9.12 -13.20
N GLU A 338 16.45 8.76 -12.05
CA GLU A 338 17.46 7.71 -11.95
C GLU A 338 16.92 6.36 -12.39
N GLN A 339 15.69 6.02 -11.96
CA GLN A 339 15.02 4.77 -12.33
C GLN A 339 14.76 4.72 -13.85
N SER A 340 14.21 5.78 -14.43
CA SER A 340 13.87 5.81 -15.86
C SER A 340 15.07 5.60 -16.79
N ARG A 341 16.26 6.08 -16.38
CA ARG A 341 17.52 5.86 -17.12
C ARG A 341 18.04 4.42 -17.10
N LYS A 342 17.57 3.61 -16.15
CA LYS A 342 17.96 2.20 -15.99
C LYS A 342 17.03 1.23 -16.70
N LEU A 343 15.86 1.70 -17.12
CA LEU A 343 14.84 0.83 -17.70
C LEU A 343 15.31 0.21 -19.00
N ASP A 344 15.10 -1.10 -19.13
CA ASP A 344 15.35 -1.88 -20.33
C ASP A 344 14.07 -2.63 -20.72
N ALA A 345 13.73 -2.58 -21.99
CA ALA A 345 12.53 -3.20 -22.53
C ALA A 345 12.43 -4.71 -22.27
N GLY A 346 13.57 -5.40 -22.25
CA GLY A 346 13.63 -6.86 -22.02
C GLY A 346 13.69 -7.26 -20.54
N ALA A 347 13.99 -6.34 -19.64
CA ALA A 347 14.36 -6.67 -18.27
C ALA A 347 13.25 -7.34 -17.44
N CYS A 348 12.00 -6.94 -17.64
CA CYS A 348 10.87 -7.54 -16.92
C CYS A 348 10.60 -8.99 -17.36
N VAL A 349 10.80 -9.30 -18.63
CA VAL A 349 10.64 -10.65 -19.20
C VAL A 349 11.83 -11.54 -18.79
N ALA A 350 13.04 -11.00 -18.86
CA ALA A 350 14.26 -11.73 -18.55
C ALA A 350 14.41 -12.06 -17.05
N ALA A 351 13.86 -11.24 -16.18
CA ALA A 351 13.99 -11.38 -14.72
C ALA A 351 13.45 -12.71 -14.19
N GLN A 352 12.46 -13.32 -14.84
CA GLN A 352 11.79 -14.57 -14.41
C GLN A 352 11.57 -14.70 -12.89
N SER A 353 11.51 -13.57 -12.22
CA SER A 353 11.32 -13.51 -10.76
C SER A 353 9.98 -14.13 -10.39
N PRO A 354 9.89 -14.88 -9.29
CA PRO A 354 8.60 -15.34 -8.76
C PRO A 354 7.57 -14.22 -8.58
N SER A 355 8.04 -13.00 -8.26
CA SER A 355 7.19 -11.81 -8.12
C SER A 355 6.64 -11.28 -9.44
N MET A 356 7.19 -11.68 -10.58
CA MET A 356 6.72 -11.31 -11.92
C MET A 356 5.67 -12.28 -12.50
N LYS A 357 5.38 -13.37 -11.81
CA LYS A 357 4.37 -14.32 -12.27
C LYS A 357 2.98 -13.69 -12.16
N PRO A 358 2.13 -13.82 -13.19
CA PRO A 358 0.71 -13.47 -13.08
C PRO A 358 0.06 -14.19 -11.90
N GLY A 359 -0.88 -13.55 -11.26
CA GLY A 359 -1.63 -14.14 -10.13
C GLY A 359 -1.01 -13.91 -8.76
N VAL A 360 0.03 -13.09 -8.64
CA VAL A 360 0.59 -12.66 -7.35
C VAL A 360 -0.09 -11.37 -6.86
N LEU A 361 -1.34 -11.16 -7.22
CA LEU A 361 -2.10 -10.06 -6.61
C LEU A 361 -2.28 -10.38 -5.14
N ARG A 362 -1.61 -9.63 -4.31
CA ARG A 362 -1.85 -9.69 -2.88
C ARG A 362 -3.17 -9.00 -2.61
N ILE A 363 -4.20 -9.79 -2.33
CA ILE A 363 -5.30 -9.26 -1.55
C ILE A 363 -4.71 -8.96 -0.18
N ILE A 364 -4.29 -7.74 -0.01
CA ILE A 364 -3.52 -7.35 1.15
C ILE A 364 -4.36 -7.48 2.41
N ARG A 365 -5.72 -7.76 2.31
CA ARG A 365 -6.51 -7.90 3.55
C ARG A 365 -7.81 -8.68 3.46
N PRO A 366 -8.06 -9.53 4.48
CA PRO A 366 -9.40 -10.06 4.78
C PRO A 366 -10.44 -8.95 5.04
N VAL A 367 -10.01 -7.81 5.57
CA VAL A 367 -10.88 -6.65 5.89
C VAL A 367 -11.55 -6.12 4.62
N TYR A 368 -10.86 -6.01 3.50
CA TYR A 368 -11.48 -5.55 2.25
C TYR A 368 -12.43 -6.56 1.65
N ALA A 369 -12.11 -7.84 1.70
CA ALA A 369 -13.01 -8.88 1.19
C ALA A 369 -14.33 -8.93 2.00
N ALA A 370 -14.28 -8.61 3.29
CA ALA A 370 -15.46 -8.53 4.13
C ALA A 370 -16.27 -7.25 3.87
N ASP A 371 -15.61 -6.11 3.63
CA ASP A 371 -16.26 -4.83 3.36
C ASP A 371 -16.90 -4.76 1.97
N LEU A 372 -16.30 -5.43 0.98
CA LEU A 372 -16.83 -5.50 -0.38
C LEU A 372 -18.08 -6.40 -0.49
N LYS A 373 -18.39 -7.19 0.53
CA LYS A 373 -19.60 -8.02 0.61
C LYS A 373 -20.79 -7.32 1.28
N ARG A 374 -20.62 -6.10 1.75
CA ARG A 374 -21.67 -5.24 2.31
C ARG A 374 -22.04 -4.15 1.32
#